data_473dbf9703e7b2268d0faa2cc374af99
#
_entry.id   473dbf9703e7b2268d0faa2cc374af99
#
_cell.length_a   1.000
_cell.length_b   1.000
_cell.length_c   1.000
_cell.angle_alpha   90.00
_cell.angle_beta   90.00
_cell.angle_gamma   90.00
#
_symmetry.space_group_name_H-M   'P 1'
#
loop_
_entity.id
_entity.type
_entity.pdbx_description
1 polymer ?
#
loop_
_entity_poly.entity_id
_entity_poly.type
_entity_poly.pdbx_seq_one_letter_code
_entity_poly.pdbx_strand_id
1 'polypeptide(L)'
;AGSYSYDCYTTLYYGNASKGCLWAVEKNKKDAQAALKTYLYENDNLVEEAGWSTSNSYIHLLDTKKHTISGDIRVEGDYRFYHDNGDYTSGSAPVVRYSTSRSAAERMAVTSYPTNAKGETYGSYLDRNTVGQAPDLIAAMGENGVEGYIRLNDIAPELFTLEEIRQYQAQVDANPVIPLYDLNGKVIGSFVRGTTQDLAAPDPVIAQKLDQMTGGKSANFLPSAQPIPVKHDYPTTANGESY
;
A
#
# COMPACT_ATOMS: atom_id res chain seq x y z
N ALA A 1 25.80 -12.67 15.70
CA ALA A 1 24.99 -11.88 14.78
C ALA A 1 23.63 -11.67 15.39
N GLY A 2 23.28 -10.41 15.69
CA GLY A 2 21.96 -10.09 16.23
C GLY A 2 20.90 -10.26 15.15
N SER A 3 19.73 -10.82 15.49
CA SER A 3 18.58 -10.89 14.60
C SER A 3 17.98 -9.49 14.41
N TYR A 4 17.59 -9.13 13.20
CA TYR A 4 16.79 -7.93 12.93
C TYR A 4 15.37 -8.13 13.47
N SER A 5 14.78 -7.07 13.96
CA SER A 5 13.39 -7.05 14.42
C SER A 5 12.68 -5.81 13.90
N TYR A 6 11.55 -6.02 13.25
CA TYR A 6 10.73 -4.98 12.62
C TYR A 6 9.28 -5.14 13.04
N ASP A 7 8.56 -4.01 13.08
CA ASP A 7 7.11 -4.00 13.12
C ASP A 7 6.61 -3.28 11.84
N CYS A 8 5.64 -3.89 11.16
CA CYS A 8 4.99 -3.31 9.99
C CYS A 8 3.49 -3.24 10.23
N TYR A 9 2.89 -2.11 9.90
CA TYR A 9 1.48 -1.83 10.15
C TYR A 9 0.85 -1.16 8.95
N THR A 10 -0.40 -1.52 8.68
CA THR A 10 -1.29 -0.78 7.78
C THR A 10 -2.26 0.05 8.59
N THR A 11 -2.57 1.24 8.10
CA THR A 11 -3.57 2.12 8.69
C THR A 11 -4.46 2.66 7.59
N LEU A 12 -5.76 2.70 7.85
CA LEU A 12 -6.76 3.24 6.95
C LEU A 12 -7.36 4.49 7.57
N TYR A 13 -7.32 5.60 6.83
CA TYR A 13 -8.06 6.81 7.12
C TYR A 13 -9.28 6.88 6.24
N TYR A 14 -10.44 7.19 6.81
CA TYR A 14 -11.69 7.29 6.09
C TYR A 14 -12.49 8.54 6.52
N GLY A 15 -13.47 8.93 5.73
CA GLY A 15 -14.26 10.14 5.94
C GLY A 15 -14.62 10.78 4.61
N ASN A 16 -14.48 12.12 4.50
CA ASN A 16 -14.73 12.82 3.24
C ASN A 16 -13.71 12.50 2.15
N ALA A 17 -12.52 12.04 2.55
CA ALA A 17 -11.49 11.51 1.67
C ALA A 17 -10.73 10.42 2.40
N SER A 18 -10.49 9.29 1.71
CA SER A 18 -9.84 8.11 2.29
C SER A 18 -8.44 7.95 1.75
N LYS A 19 -7.53 7.48 2.59
CA LYS A 19 -6.16 7.11 2.22
C LYS A 19 -5.70 5.92 3.02
N GLY A 20 -4.74 5.18 2.48
CA GLY A 20 -4.01 4.13 3.18
C GLY A 20 -2.62 4.58 3.59
N CYS A 21 -2.06 3.93 4.59
CA CYS A 21 -0.69 4.12 5.03
C CYS A 21 -0.07 2.78 5.39
N LEU A 22 1.13 2.52 4.92
CA LEU A 22 2.02 1.51 5.45
C LEU A 22 3.14 2.18 6.22
N TRP A 23 3.45 1.67 7.40
CA TRP A 23 4.58 2.14 8.17
C TRP A 23 5.35 0.98 8.80
N ALA A 24 6.65 1.16 8.93
CA ALA A 24 7.57 0.19 9.49
C ALA A 24 8.46 0.85 10.54
N VAL A 25 8.76 0.09 11.59
CA VAL A 25 9.64 0.51 12.68
C VAL A 25 10.71 -0.54 12.89
N GLU A 26 11.98 -0.16 12.79
CA GLU A 26 13.10 -0.99 13.21
C GLU A 26 13.28 -0.91 14.73
N LYS A 27 13.35 -2.05 15.40
CA LYS A 27 13.39 -2.10 16.87
C LYS A 27 14.79 -2.13 17.44
N ASN A 28 15.68 -2.88 16.85
CA ASN A 28 16.94 -3.23 17.48
C ASN A 28 18.20 -2.96 16.66
N LYS A 29 18.06 -2.75 15.35
CA LYS A 29 19.20 -2.53 14.47
C LYS A 29 18.85 -1.61 13.30
N LYS A 30 19.66 -0.58 13.08
CA LYS A 30 19.44 0.45 12.07
C LYS A 30 20.05 0.15 10.70
N ASP A 31 20.67 -0.99 10.51
CA ASP A 31 21.54 -1.25 9.34
C ASP A 31 20.73 -1.60 8.08
N ALA A 32 19.45 -1.95 8.22
CA ALA A 32 18.62 -2.26 7.09
C ALA A 32 18.07 -0.99 6.45
N GLN A 33 17.96 -0.98 5.14
CA GLN A 33 17.14 -0.03 4.43
C GLN A 33 15.75 -0.62 4.19
N ALA A 34 14.72 0.10 4.59
CA ALA A 34 13.33 -0.28 4.34
C ALA A 34 12.88 0.20 2.96
N ALA A 35 12.16 -0.66 2.25
CA ALA A 35 11.38 -0.29 1.07
C ALA A 35 9.92 -0.68 1.32
N LEU A 36 9.01 0.27 1.14
CA LEU A 36 7.58 0.10 1.40
C LEU A 36 6.77 0.35 0.13
N LYS A 37 5.68 -0.37 0.00
CA LYS A 37 4.69 -0.24 -1.05
C LYS A 37 3.29 -0.36 -0.46
N THR A 38 2.42 0.60 -0.74
CA THR A 38 1.06 0.67 -0.18
C THR A 38 0.03 0.56 -1.29
N TYR A 39 -1.04 -0.18 -1.03
CA TYR A 39 -2.14 -0.39 -1.97
C TYR A 39 -3.46 0.01 -1.31
N LEU A 40 -4.23 0.84 -2.00
CA LEU A 40 -5.57 1.26 -1.61
C LEU A 40 -6.60 0.69 -2.59
N TYR A 41 -7.66 0.08 -2.06
CA TYR A 41 -8.71 -0.56 -2.84
C TYR A 41 -10.09 0.01 -2.51
N GLU A 42 -10.95 0.06 -3.52
CA GLU A 42 -12.40 0.24 -3.40
C GLU A 42 -13.13 -0.93 -4.08
N ASN A 43 -14.00 -1.64 -3.34
CA ASN A 43 -14.78 -2.77 -3.84
C ASN A 43 -13.90 -3.81 -4.59
N ASP A 44 -12.73 -4.13 -4.04
CA ASP A 44 -11.73 -5.05 -4.60
C ASP A 44 -10.96 -4.54 -5.83
N ASN A 45 -11.29 -3.36 -6.36
CA ASN A 45 -10.52 -2.69 -7.41
C ASN A 45 -9.37 -1.88 -6.78
N LEU A 46 -8.18 -1.99 -7.32
CA LEU A 46 -7.05 -1.16 -6.94
C LEU A 46 -7.32 0.29 -7.37
N VAL A 47 -7.29 1.22 -6.41
CA VAL A 47 -7.49 2.66 -6.64
C VAL A 47 -6.15 3.39 -6.74
N GLU A 48 -5.20 2.99 -5.91
CA GLU A 48 -3.84 3.53 -5.94
C GLU A 48 -2.82 2.49 -5.50
N GLU A 49 -1.69 2.50 -6.16
CA GLU A 49 -0.46 1.83 -5.76
C GLU A 49 0.60 2.91 -5.54
N ALA A 50 1.15 2.98 -4.33
CA ALA A 50 2.17 3.95 -3.93
C ALA A 50 3.47 3.24 -3.56
N GLY A 51 4.57 3.68 -4.09
CA GLY A 51 5.91 3.14 -3.82
C GLY A 51 6.42 2.32 -5.00
N TRP A 52 7.65 1.78 -4.92
CA TRP A 52 8.43 1.55 -3.70
C TRP A 52 9.09 2.83 -3.15
N SER A 53 8.80 3.21 -1.93
CA SER A 53 9.54 4.27 -1.24
C SER A 53 10.60 3.66 -0.32
N THR A 54 11.82 4.22 -0.34
CA THR A 54 12.96 3.68 0.42
C THR A 54 13.43 4.65 1.49
N SER A 55 13.83 4.12 2.65
CA SER A 55 14.38 4.90 3.75
C SER A 55 15.44 4.09 4.51
N ASN A 56 16.44 4.81 5.06
CA ASN A 56 17.40 4.28 6.02
C ASN A 56 17.13 4.76 7.46
N SER A 57 15.96 5.34 7.71
CA SER A 57 15.53 5.78 9.04
C SER A 57 14.98 4.60 9.84
N TYR A 58 14.98 4.71 11.18
CA TYR A 58 14.32 3.73 12.06
C TYR A 58 12.81 3.61 11.82
N ILE A 59 12.22 4.65 11.25
CA ILE A 59 10.80 4.72 10.91
C ILE A 59 10.69 5.08 9.46
N HIS A 60 9.84 4.37 8.73
CA HIS A 60 9.47 4.70 7.38
C HIS A 60 7.94 4.65 7.23
N LEU A 61 7.39 5.65 6.57
CA LEU A 61 5.96 5.81 6.31
C LEU A 61 5.74 6.00 4.82
N LEU A 62 4.70 5.38 4.31
CA LEU A 62 4.26 5.56 2.94
C LEU A 62 2.73 5.67 2.88
N ASP A 63 2.25 6.85 2.54
CA ASP A 63 0.84 7.16 2.37
C ASP A 63 0.43 7.07 0.89
N THR A 64 -0.82 6.68 0.63
CA THR A 64 -1.51 7.00 -0.62
C THR A 64 -2.03 8.43 -0.61
N LYS A 65 -2.43 8.93 -1.76
CA LYS A 65 -3.23 10.16 -1.86
C LYS A 65 -4.57 9.99 -1.16
N LYS A 66 -5.26 11.09 -0.96
CA LYS A 66 -6.65 11.09 -0.52
C LYS A 66 -7.57 10.87 -1.71
N HIS A 67 -8.44 9.87 -1.60
CA HIS A 67 -9.44 9.53 -2.61
C HIS A 67 -10.85 9.69 -2.03
N THR A 68 -11.79 10.16 -2.84
CA THR A 68 -13.20 10.08 -2.51
C THR A 68 -13.69 8.68 -2.83
N ILE A 69 -13.96 7.89 -1.79
CA ILE A 69 -14.35 6.49 -1.89
C ILE A 69 -15.71 6.32 -1.21
N SER A 70 -16.61 5.59 -1.85
CA SER A 70 -17.97 5.34 -1.34
C SER A 70 -18.24 3.89 -0.98
N GLY A 71 -17.37 2.97 -1.39
CA GLY A 71 -17.55 1.53 -1.24
C GLY A 71 -16.83 0.93 -0.03
N ASP A 72 -16.56 -0.35 -0.15
CA ASP A 72 -15.73 -1.11 0.79
C ASP A 72 -14.25 -0.75 0.55
N ILE A 73 -13.59 -0.24 1.58
CA ILE A 73 -12.23 0.25 1.47
C ILE A 73 -11.28 -0.73 2.12
N ARG A 74 -10.17 -1.03 1.46
CA ARG A 74 -9.10 -1.86 2.01
C ARG A 74 -7.75 -1.24 1.73
N VAL A 75 -6.85 -1.46 2.67
CA VAL A 75 -5.44 -1.08 2.58
C VAL A 75 -4.61 -2.29 2.89
N GLU A 76 -3.59 -2.51 2.11
CA GLU A 76 -2.50 -3.43 2.43
C GLU A 76 -1.17 -2.81 2.00
N GLY A 77 -0.07 -3.44 2.36
CA GLY A 77 1.24 -3.00 1.93
C GLY A 77 2.26 -4.10 1.97
N ASP A 78 3.22 -3.98 1.07
CA ASP A 78 4.37 -4.87 1.01
C ASP A 78 5.61 -4.14 1.54
N TYR A 79 6.48 -4.89 2.21
CA TYR A 79 7.73 -4.37 2.75
C TYR A 79 8.92 -5.24 2.35
N ARG A 80 10.09 -4.60 2.26
CA ARG A 80 11.40 -5.25 2.19
C ARG A 80 12.38 -4.54 3.11
N PHE A 81 13.15 -5.31 3.85
CA PHE A 81 14.23 -4.80 4.68
C PHE A 81 15.54 -5.36 4.15
N TYR A 82 16.38 -4.49 3.61
CA TYR A 82 17.70 -4.84 3.06
C TYR A 82 18.75 -4.80 4.15
N HIS A 83 19.48 -5.88 4.32
CA HIS A 83 20.53 -6.07 5.31
C HIS A 83 21.91 -5.72 4.73
N ASP A 84 22.89 -5.48 5.61
CA ASP A 84 24.25 -5.11 5.21
C ASP A 84 24.97 -6.18 4.35
N ASN A 85 24.55 -7.43 4.46
CA ASN A 85 25.11 -8.55 3.69
C ASN A 85 24.50 -8.67 2.28
N GLY A 86 23.59 -7.76 1.90
CA GLY A 86 22.89 -7.77 0.61
C GLY A 86 21.61 -8.62 0.56
N ASP A 87 21.35 -9.41 1.61
CA ASP A 87 20.07 -10.15 1.73
C ASP A 87 18.92 -9.20 2.09
N TYR A 88 17.70 -9.67 1.94
CA TYR A 88 16.52 -8.94 2.39
C TYR A 88 15.48 -9.85 3.02
N THR A 89 14.71 -9.28 3.93
CA THR A 89 13.48 -9.86 4.48
C THR A 89 12.30 -9.16 3.83
N SER A 90 11.33 -9.91 3.31
CA SER A 90 10.12 -9.35 2.69
C SER A 90 8.87 -9.96 3.28
N GLY A 91 7.77 -9.24 3.13
CA GLY A 91 6.43 -9.70 3.53
C GLY A 91 5.38 -8.66 3.22
N SER A 92 4.15 -8.97 3.64
CA SER A 92 3.01 -8.06 3.55
C SER A 92 2.48 -7.76 4.95
N ALA A 93 2.13 -6.51 5.19
CA ALA A 93 1.43 -6.12 6.41
C ALA A 93 -0.04 -6.58 6.34
N PRO A 94 -0.70 -6.83 7.48
CA PRO A 94 -2.10 -7.24 7.50
C PRO A 94 -3.02 -6.26 6.77
N VAL A 95 -4.02 -6.78 6.06
CA VAL A 95 -5.04 -5.96 5.39
C VAL A 95 -5.93 -5.31 6.43
N VAL A 96 -6.12 -4.00 6.33
CA VAL A 96 -7.11 -3.24 7.10
C VAL A 96 -8.28 -2.92 6.21
N ARG A 97 -9.51 -3.10 6.73
CA ARG A 97 -10.76 -2.91 6.01
C ARG A 97 -11.68 -1.96 6.74
N TYR A 98 -12.34 -1.10 5.98
CA TYR A 98 -13.51 -0.35 6.44
C TYR A 98 -14.66 -0.52 5.45
N SER A 99 -15.85 -0.84 5.96
CA SER A 99 -17.06 -0.95 5.16
C SER A 99 -18.17 -0.09 5.76
N THR A 100 -18.80 0.72 4.93
CA THR A 100 -19.96 1.54 5.31
C THR A 100 -21.24 0.73 5.41
N SER A 101 -21.26 -0.48 4.85
CA SER A 101 -22.42 -1.37 4.85
C SER A 101 -22.31 -2.43 5.94
N ARG A 102 -23.32 -2.50 6.83
CA ARG A 102 -23.47 -3.60 7.80
C ARG A 102 -23.65 -4.97 7.14
N SER A 103 -24.01 -4.99 5.87
CA SER A 103 -24.27 -6.20 5.08
C SER A 103 -23.14 -6.57 4.13
N ALA A 104 -21.97 -5.93 4.25
CA ALA A 104 -20.81 -6.38 3.48
C ALA A 104 -20.49 -7.81 3.92
N ALA A 105 -20.96 -8.78 3.16
CA ALA A 105 -20.60 -10.18 3.34
C ALA A 105 -19.09 -10.30 3.36
N GLU A 106 -18.56 -11.15 4.23
CA GLU A 106 -17.17 -11.53 4.14
C GLU A 106 -16.89 -11.97 2.71
N ARG A 107 -15.86 -11.37 2.11
CA ARG A 107 -15.45 -11.74 0.76
C ARG A 107 -15.13 -13.23 0.74
N MET A 108 -15.81 -13.97 -0.11
CA MET A 108 -15.49 -15.39 -0.29
C MET A 108 -14.04 -15.51 -0.77
N ALA A 109 -13.29 -16.42 -0.16
CA ALA A 109 -11.92 -16.67 -0.56
C ALA A 109 -11.88 -17.16 -2.01
N VAL A 110 -11.15 -16.43 -2.86
CA VAL A 110 -10.91 -16.82 -4.25
C VAL A 110 -9.73 -17.80 -4.27
N THR A 111 -9.93 -18.96 -4.83
CA THR A 111 -8.89 -20.02 -4.90
C THR A 111 -8.22 -20.12 -6.26
N SER A 112 -8.77 -19.46 -7.29
CA SER A 112 -8.21 -19.39 -8.63
C SER A 112 -8.74 -18.14 -9.34
N TYR A 113 -7.92 -17.55 -10.22
CA TYR A 113 -8.37 -16.49 -11.09
C TYR A 113 -9.06 -17.03 -12.34
N PRO A 114 -10.13 -16.37 -12.83
CA PRO A 114 -10.65 -16.65 -14.17
C PRO A 114 -9.65 -16.20 -15.24
N THR A 115 -9.83 -16.69 -16.46
CA THR A 115 -9.02 -16.33 -17.63
C THR A 115 -9.87 -15.65 -18.69
N ASN A 116 -9.29 -14.69 -19.38
CA ASN A 116 -9.91 -14.05 -20.54
C ASN A 116 -9.72 -14.90 -21.83
N ALA A 117 -10.23 -14.46 -22.94
CA ALA A 117 -10.13 -15.16 -24.24
C ALA A 117 -8.69 -15.33 -24.76
N LYS A 118 -7.73 -14.58 -24.20
CA LYS A 118 -6.29 -14.67 -24.54
C LYS A 118 -5.52 -15.58 -23.59
N GLY A 119 -6.19 -16.16 -22.60
CA GLY A 119 -5.57 -17.00 -21.57
C GLY A 119 -4.91 -16.20 -20.43
N GLU A 120 -5.06 -14.88 -20.40
CA GLU A 120 -4.55 -14.03 -19.31
C GLU A 120 -5.48 -14.16 -18.09
N THR A 121 -4.91 -14.38 -16.90
CA THR A 121 -5.65 -14.39 -15.64
C THR A 121 -6.05 -12.98 -15.23
N TYR A 122 -7.23 -12.81 -14.62
CA TYR A 122 -7.69 -11.50 -14.18
C TYR A 122 -8.42 -11.56 -12.83
N GLY A 123 -8.33 -10.47 -12.07
CA GLY A 123 -9.01 -10.35 -10.77
C GLY A 123 -8.39 -9.31 -9.84
N SER A 124 -8.81 -9.35 -8.59
CA SER A 124 -8.26 -8.45 -7.57
C SER A 124 -6.86 -8.87 -7.14
N TYR A 125 -5.98 -7.90 -6.99
CA TYR A 125 -4.63 -8.13 -6.46
C TYR A 125 -4.63 -8.61 -4.99
N LEU A 126 -5.71 -8.33 -4.24
CA LEU A 126 -5.92 -8.82 -2.88
C LEU A 126 -5.91 -10.35 -2.77
N ASP A 127 -6.29 -11.05 -3.84
CA ASP A 127 -6.39 -12.52 -3.83
C ASP A 127 -5.06 -13.23 -4.01
N ARG A 128 -3.98 -12.52 -4.35
CA ARG A 128 -2.68 -13.14 -4.66
C ARG A 128 -2.15 -14.06 -3.56
N ASN A 129 -2.39 -13.70 -2.30
CA ASN A 129 -1.94 -14.51 -1.16
C ASN A 129 -2.79 -15.80 -0.98
N THR A 130 -4.06 -15.78 -1.36
CA THR A 130 -4.97 -16.92 -1.27
C THR A 130 -4.80 -17.85 -2.46
N VAL A 131 -4.64 -17.27 -3.66
CA VAL A 131 -4.43 -18.02 -4.91
C VAL A 131 -3.00 -18.55 -5.02
N GLY A 132 -2.02 -17.89 -4.35
CA GLY A 132 -0.60 -18.23 -4.40
C GLY A 132 0.18 -17.51 -5.52
N GLN A 133 -0.50 -16.69 -6.32
CA GLN A 133 0.09 -15.85 -7.37
C GLN A 133 -0.80 -14.64 -7.66
N ALA A 134 -0.22 -13.59 -8.23
CA ALA A 134 -0.98 -12.45 -8.72
C ALA A 134 -1.63 -12.74 -10.09
N PRO A 135 -2.72 -12.06 -10.47
CA PRO A 135 -3.29 -12.18 -11.81
C PRO A 135 -2.48 -11.36 -12.83
N ASP A 136 -2.52 -11.74 -14.10
CA ASP A 136 -1.88 -10.99 -15.20
C ASP A 136 -2.50 -9.59 -15.37
N LEU A 137 -3.84 -9.52 -15.19
CA LEU A 137 -4.65 -8.33 -15.29
C LEU A 137 -5.29 -8.04 -13.92
N ILE A 138 -4.85 -6.98 -13.28
CA ILE A 138 -5.30 -6.56 -11.94
C ILE A 138 -6.51 -5.65 -12.09
N ALA A 139 -7.62 -6.00 -11.44
CA ALA A 139 -8.80 -5.16 -11.37
C ALA A 139 -8.45 -3.81 -10.72
N ALA A 140 -8.73 -2.72 -11.40
CA ALA A 140 -8.36 -1.38 -11.00
C ALA A 140 -9.45 -0.37 -11.34
N MET A 141 -9.49 0.71 -10.58
CA MET A 141 -10.33 1.87 -10.86
C MET A 141 -9.44 3.02 -11.32
N GLY A 142 -9.59 3.41 -12.56
CA GLY A 142 -8.87 4.52 -13.15
C GLY A 142 -9.48 5.87 -12.79
N GLU A 143 -8.96 6.91 -13.45
CA GLU A 143 -9.49 8.26 -13.30
C GLU A 143 -10.99 8.33 -13.64
N ASN A 144 -11.70 9.20 -12.95
CA ASN A 144 -13.15 9.38 -13.10
C ASN A 144 -14.01 8.15 -12.80
N GLY A 145 -13.49 7.19 -12.02
CA GLY A 145 -14.23 6.01 -11.58
C GLY A 145 -14.45 4.96 -12.68
N VAL A 146 -13.63 4.97 -13.73
CA VAL A 146 -13.69 3.96 -14.79
C VAL A 146 -13.08 2.66 -14.29
N GLU A 147 -13.89 1.60 -14.20
CA GLU A 147 -13.39 0.26 -13.83
C GLU A 147 -12.76 -0.44 -15.05
N GLY A 148 -11.64 -1.10 -14.80
CA GLY A 148 -10.90 -1.82 -15.82
C GLY A 148 -9.76 -2.63 -15.20
N TYR A 149 -8.69 -2.81 -15.97
CA TYR A 149 -7.56 -3.63 -15.57
C TYR A 149 -6.24 -2.91 -15.89
N ILE A 150 -5.25 -3.11 -15.03
CA ILE A 150 -3.85 -2.77 -15.29
C ILE A 150 -3.03 -4.05 -15.37
N ARG A 151 -1.89 -4.02 -16.03
CA ARG A 151 -1.03 -5.19 -16.15
C ARG A 151 -0.17 -5.36 -14.90
N LEU A 152 0.00 -6.59 -14.45
CA LEU A 152 0.86 -6.91 -13.31
C LEU A 152 2.28 -6.32 -13.49
N ASN A 153 2.86 -6.46 -14.67
CA ASN A 153 4.20 -5.97 -14.96
C ASN A 153 4.36 -4.45 -14.85
N ASP A 154 3.27 -3.69 -14.96
CA ASP A 154 3.30 -2.23 -14.83
C ASP A 154 3.45 -1.78 -13.37
N ILE A 155 3.03 -2.62 -12.41
CA ILE A 155 3.06 -2.26 -10.98
C ILE A 155 3.95 -3.17 -10.12
N ALA A 156 4.22 -4.38 -10.57
CA ALA A 156 4.98 -5.36 -9.80
C ALA A 156 6.03 -6.07 -10.66
N PRO A 157 6.98 -5.33 -11.27
CA PRO A 157 8.08 -5.96 -11.96
C PRO A 157 8.95 -6.75 -10.97
N GLU A 158 9.66 -7.75 -11.46
CA GLU A 158 10.63 -8.48 -10.67
C GLU A 158 11.84 -7.58 -10.38
N LEU A 159 11.99 -7.22 -9.11
CA LEU A 159 13.08 -6.37 -8.60
C LEU A 159 13.71 -7.06 -7.40
N PHE A 160 15.03 -7.22 -7.42
CA PHE A 160 15.74 -7.97 -6.37
C PHE A 160 16.62 -7.05 -5.51
N THR A 161 17.18 -6.01 -6.09
CA THR A 161 18.11 -5.13 -5.40
C THR A 161 17.47 -3.80 -5.03
N LEU A 162 18.04 -3.15 -4.02
CA LEU A 162 17.63 -1.81 -3.60
C LEU A 162 17.81 -0.77 -4.71
N GLU A 163 18.85 -0.93 -5.53
CA GLU A 163 19.13 -0.03 -6.66
C GLU A 163 18.06 -0.17 -7.76
N GLU A 164 17.66 -1.39 -8.11
CA GLU A 164 16.55 -1.63 -9.05
C GLU A 164 15.24 -1.02 -8.55
N ILE A 165 14.96 -1.13 -7.26
CA ILE A 165 13.79 -0.50 -6.64
C ILE A 165 13.85 1.03 -6.79
N ARG A 166 14.97 1.66 -6.53
CA ARG A 166 15.15 3.11 -6.66
C ARG A 166 15.00 3.57 -8.10
N GLN A 167 15.59 2.84 -9.03
CA GLN A 167 15.46 3.14 -10.47
C GLN A 167 14.01 3.00 -10.94
N TYR A 168 13.34 1.93 -10.53
CA TYR A 168 11.92 1.75 -10.83
C TYR A 168 11.06 2.89 -10.26
N GLN A 169 11.27 3.26 -9.00
CA GLN A 169 10.53 4.36 -8.38
C GLN A 169 10.79 5.69 -9.10
N ALA A 170 12.01 5.97 -9.49
CA ALA A 170 12.32 7.17 -10.27
C ALA A 170 11.60 7.18 -11.64
N GLN A 171 11.41 6.02 -12.28
CA GLN A 171 10.61 5.90 -13.50
C GLN A 171 9.11 6.14 -13.22
N VAL A 172 8.59 5.61 -12.11
CA VAL A 172 7.21 5.86 -11.68
C VAL A 172 6.99 7.35 -11.40
N ASP A 173 7.91 8.00 -10.69
CA ASP A 173 7.84 9.43 -10.38
C ASP A 173 7.86 10.30 -11.64
N ALA A 174 8.66 9.91 -12.62
CA ALA A 174 8.73 10.62 -13.91
C ALA A 174 7.51 10.39 -14.80
N ASN A 175 6.88 9.21 -14.71
CA ASN A 175 5.72 8.84 -15.53
C ASN A 175 4.74 7.96 -14.75
N PRO A 176 3.93 8.54 -13.87
CA PRO A 176 3.02 7.79 -12.99
C PRO A 176 1.78 7.23 -13.69
N VAL A 177 1.48 7.69 -14.91
CA VAL A 177 0.27 7.30 -15.62
C VAL A 177 0.50 6.07 -16.46
N ILE A 178 -0.34 5.04 -16.27
CA ILE A 178 -0.33 3.81 -17.06
C ILE A 178 -1.70 3.58 -17.70
N PRO A 179 -1.78 2.84 -18.82
CA PRO A 179 -3.06 2.54 -19.46
C PRO A 179 -3.96 1.68 -18.57
N LEU A 180 -5.26 1.96 -18.62
CA LEU A 180 -6.32 1.10 -18.10
C LEU A 180 -6.95 0.36 -19.27
N TYR A 181 -7.11 -0.96 -19.14
CA TYR A 181 -7.56 -1.85 -20.21
C TYR A 181 -8.92 -2.48 -19.90
N ASP A 182 -9.68 -2.84 -20.95
CA ASP A 182 -10.73 -3.84 -20.84
C ASP A 182 -10.13 -5.28 -20.86
N LEU A 183 -10.98 -6.30 -20.68
CA LEU A 183 -10.56 -7.72 -20.73
C LEU A 183 -10.04 -8.16 -22.11
N ASN A 184 -10.30 -7.40 -23.17
CA ASN A 184 -9.80 -7.68 -24.52
C ASN A 184 -8.43 -7.01 -24.78
N GLY A 185 -7.94 -6.22 -23.82
CA GLY A 185 -6.68 -5.47 -23.92
C GLY A 185 -6.81 -4.14 -24.69
N LYS A 186 -8.04 -3.64 -24.89
CA LYS A 186 -8.27 -2.31 -25.43
C LYS A 186 -8.09 -1.27 -24.32
N VAL A 187 -7.38 -0.20 -24.60
CA VAL A 187 -7.26 0.94 -23.67
C VAL A 187 -8.60 1.65 -23.55
N ILE A 188 -9.10 1.77 -22.30
CA ILE A 188 -10.38 2.41 -21.97
C ILE A 188 -10.23 3.61 -21.05
N GLY A 189 -9.03 3.87 -20.53
CA GLY A 189 -8.74 4.96 -19.63
C GLY A 189 -7.28 4.96 -19.19
N SER A 190 -7.04 5.61 -18.07
CA SER A 190 -5.73 5.69 -17.41
C SER A 190 -5.85 5.37 -15.94
N PHE A 191 -4.77 4.83 -15.38
CA PHE A 191 -4.57 4.62 -13.96
C PHE A 191 -3.36 5.43 -13.50
N VAL A 192 -3.50 6.18 -12.41
CA VAL A 192 -2.45 7.04 -11.87
C VAL A 192 -1.85 6.39 -10.63
N ARG A 193 -0.58 6.05 -10.71
CA ARG A 193 0.18 5.51 -9.57
C ARG A 193 0.59 6.63 -8.61
N GLY A 194 0.76 6.30 -7.34
CA GLY A 194 1.32 7.22 -6.35
C GLY A 194 2.81 7.48 -6.61
N THR A 195 3.22 8.74 -6.42
CA THR A 195 4.62 9.17 -6.57
C THR A 195 5.23 9.51 -5.21
N THR A 196 6.55 9.54 -5.12
CA THR A 196 7.24 9.96 -3.90
C THR A 196 6.99 11.43 -3.55
N GLN A 197 6.56 12.24 -4.51
CA GLN A 197 6.20 13.66 -4.29
C GLN A 197 4.84 13.83 -3.62
N ASP A 198 4.00 12.79 -3.64
CA ASP A 198 2.66 12.80 -3.04
C ASP A 198 2.67 12.45 -1.55
N LEU A 199 3.84 12.15 -0.98
CA LEU A 199 3.99 11.79 0.42
C LEU A 199 3.59 12.96 1.32
N ALA A 200 2.39 12.86 1.89
CA ALA A 200 1.90 13.81 2.86
C ALA A 200 2.67 13.67 4.18
N ALA A 201 2.72 14.76 4.97
CA ALA A 201 3.16 14.65 6.35
C ALA A 201 2.32 13.61 7.10
N PRO A 202 2.92 12.76 7.95
CA PRO A 202 2.19 11.74 8.66
C PRO A 202 1.08 12.35 9.50
N ASP A 203 -0.03 11.62 9.60
CA ASP A 203 -1.15 12.00 10.46
C ASP A 203 -0.67 12.18 11.91
N PRO A 204 -1.14 13.20 12.64
CA PRO A 204 -0.73 13.48 14.02
C PRO A 204 -0.89 12.28 14.96
N VAL A 205 -1.88 11.43 14.76
CA VAL A 205 -2.10 10.23 15.59
C VAL A 205 -1.03 9.18 15.31
N ILE A 206 -0.67 8.97 14.05
CA ILE A 206 0.44 8.08 13.69
C ILE A 206 1.75 8.66 14.23
N ALA A 207 1.97 9.95 14.06
CA ALA A 207 3.13 10.64 14.60
C ALA A 207 3.26 10.41 16.12
N GLN A 208 2.16 10.53 16.86
CA GLN A 208 2.14 10.30 18.30
C GLN A 208 2.41 8.83 18.66
N LYS A 209 1.80 7.86 17.94
CA LYS A 209 2.09 6.43 18.14
C LYS A 209 3.55 6.10 17.87
N LEU A 210 4.10 6.62 16.79
CA LEU A 210 5.51 6.45 16.43
C LEU A 210 6.43 7.03 17.49
N ASP A 211 6.08 8.20 18.04
CA ASP A 211 6.83 8.85 19.11
C ASP A 211 6.86 8.00 20.38
N GLN A 212 5.72 7.44 20.77
CA GLN A 212 5.62 6.52 21.90
C GLN A 212 6.43 5.23 21.68
N MET A 213 6.36 4.63 20.48
CA MET A 213 7.05 3.38 20.16
C MET A 213 8.57 3.56 20.06
N THR A 214 9.04 4.73 19.68
CA THR A 214 10.45 5.04 19.50
C THR A 214 11.09 5.74 20.69
N GLY A 215 10.32 6.00 21.75
CA GLY A 215 10.79 6.72 22.93
C GLY A 215 11.24 8.14 22.61
N GLY A 216 10.48 8.86 21.80
CA GLY A 216 10.74 10.26 21.44
C GLY A 216 11.71 10.46 20.27
N LYS A 217 12.16 9.37 19.60
CA LYS A 217 13.09 9.47 18.46
C LYS A 217 12.41 9.84 17.14
N SER A 218 11.09 9.81 17.07
CA SER A 218 10.30 10.15 15.88
C SER A 218 10.32 11.64 15.55
N ALA A 219 10.47 12.51 16.55
CA ALA A 219 10.41 13.97 16.38
C ALA A 219 11.42 14.53 15.36
N ASN A 220 12.52 13.84 15.12
CA ASN A 220 13.54 14.26 14.14
C ASN A 220 13.20 13.89 12.69
N PHE A 221 12.10 13.15 12.45
CA PHE A 221 11.74 12.59 11.14
C PHE A 221 10.42 13.15 10.60
N LEU A 222 9.70 13.95 11.40
CA LEU A 222 8.42 14.50 11.01
C LEU A 222 8.62 15.94 10.49
N PRO A 223 8.19 16.25 9.25
CA PRO A 223 8.08 17.65 8.83
C PRO A 223 7.10 18.34 9.76
N SER A 224 7.39 19.59 10.14
CA SER A 224 6.51 20.40 11.00
C SER A 224 5.22 20.72 10.27
N ALA A 225 4.22 19.85 10.37
CA ALA A 225 2.89 20.06 9.81
C ALA A 225 1.96 20.68 10.85
N GLN A 226 1.24 21.71 10.47
CA GLN A 226 0.13 22.25 11.26
C GLN A 226 -0.97 21.17 11.32
N PRO A 227 -1.53 20.87 12.50
CA PRO A 227 -2.55 19.84 12.64
C PRO A 227 -3.84 20.24 11.90
N ILE A 228 -4.24 19.43 10.95
CA ILE A 228 -5.60 19.47 10.40
C ILE A 228 -6.45 18.58 11.31
N PRO A 229 -7.53 19.09 11.94
CA PRO A 229 -8.39 18.25 12.77
C PRO A 229 -9.15 17.28 11.88
N VAL A 230 -8.75 16.03 11.89
CA VAL A 230 -9.47 14.93 11.23
C VAL A 230 -10.06 14.04 12.30
N LYS A 231 -11.37 13.79 12.21
CA LYS A 231 -12.06 12.86 13.10
C LYS A 231 -11.70 11.44 12.65
N HIS A 232 -11.01 10.71 13.50
CA HIS A 232 -10.62 9.33 13.22
C HIS A 232 -11.47 8.38 14.05
N ASP A 233 -12.27 7.57 13.37
CA ASP A 233 -12.86 6.37 13.97
C ASP A 233 -12.02 5.18 13.49
N TYR A 234 -11.11 4.68 14.32
CA TYR A 234 -10.35 3.48 14.02
C TYR A 234 -11.19 2.24 14.29
N PRO A 235 -11.10 1.18 13.45
CA PRO A 235 -11.65 -0.10 13.83
C PRO A 235 -10.97 -0.56 15.14
N THR A 236 -11.79 -0.92 16.13
CA THR A 236 -11.29 -1.48 17.39
C THR A 236 -11.28 -3.00 17.34
N THR A 237 -10.28 -3.61 17.98
CA THR A 237 -10.31 -5.05 18.26
C THR A 237 -11.49 -5.42 19.14
N ALA A 238 -11.78 -6.72 19.25
CA ALA A 238 -12.73 -7.26 20.22
C ALA A 238 -12.41 -6.85 21.68
N ASN A 239 -11.19 -6.39 21.95
CA ASN A 239 -10.73 -5.93 23.26
C ASN A 239 -10.73 -4.40 23.42
N GLY A 240 -11.25 -3.65 22.43
CA GLY A 240 -11.38 -2.19 22.51
C GLY A 240 -10.10 -1.39 22.21
N GLU A 241 -9.07 -2.00 21.66
CA GLU A 241 -7.85 -1.31 21.22
C GLU A 241 -8.03 -0.81 19.78
N SER A 242 -7.74 0.48 19.53
CA SER A 242 -7.76 1.08 18.19
C SER A 242 -6.46 0.77 17.44
N TYR A 243 -6.57 0.44 16.17
CA TYR A 243 -5.42 0.29 15.26
C TYR A 243 -5.21 1.55 14.44
#